data_a5da7eaa9a519f1fafb13bb5b1cd48e1
#
_entry.id   a5da7eaa9a519f1fafb13bb5b1cd48e1
#
_cell.length_a   1.000
_cell.length_b   1.000
_cell.length_c   1.000
_cell.angle_alpha   90.00
_cell.angle_beta   90.00
_cell.angle_gamma   90.00
#
_symmetry.space_group_name_H-M   'P 1'
#
loop_
_entity.id
_entity.type
_entity.pdbx_description
1 polymer ?
#
loop_
_entity_poly.entity_id
_entity_poly.type
_entity_poly.pdbx_seq_one_letter_code
_entity_poly.pdbx_strand_id
1 'polypeptide(L)'
;MRTTTIRRTQTAYRNTYADVMSYLYSMPLTPEVKENIGRRLVQEVTEPALAEAFAQIDQMSKLRKGWAGKGSFAVSPTVLKNLKQVLLISGNDDWMEWVISPDVNATVGLQSKSRQALMSLGASEFSYFTDKGGRERGESHVPFTAEAFLSIMRQIA
;
A
#
# COMPACT_ATOMS: atom_id res chain seq x y z
N MET A 1 24.87 -5.44 11.42
CA MET A 1 24.83 -4.24 10.56
C MET A 1 23.42 -3.76 10.19
N ARG A 2 22.50 -4.64 9.84
CA ARG A 2 21.10 -4.23 9.50
C ARG A 2 20.35 -3.57 10.66
N THR A 3 20.57 -3.96 11.90
CA THR A 3 19.92 -3.40 13.10
C THR A 3 20.31 -1.94 13.40
N THR A 4 21.55 -1.55 13.07
CA THR A 4 22.04 -0.19 13.31
C THR A 4 21.41 0.82 12.34
N THR A 5 21.19 0.42 11.09
CA THR A 5 20.55 1.26 10.06
C THR A 5 19.09 1.52 10.38
N ILE A 6 18.36 0.50 10.85
CA ILE A 6 16.94 0.63 11.25
C ILE A 6 16.80 1.58 12.45
N ARG A 7 17.67 1.49 13.45
CA ARG A 7 17.66 2.39 14.61
C ARG A 7 17.96 3.85 14.22
N ARG A 8 18.91 4.08 13.33
CA ARG A 8 19.21 5.44 12.83
C ARG A 8 18.03 6.03 12.06
N THR A 9 17.38 5.26 11.23
CA THR A 9 16.21 5.69 10.48
C THR A 9 15.05 6.05 11.39
N GLN A 10 14.76 5.21 12.39
CA GLN A 10 13.69 5.48 13.37
C GLN A 10 13.98 6.72 14.21
N THR A 11 15.23 6.96 14.61
CA THR A 11 15.61 8.16 15.39
C THR A 11 15.53 9.41 14.52
N ALA A 12 15.96 9.36 13.26
CA ALA A 12 15.83 10.46 12.31
C ALA A 12 14.36 10.81 12.04
N TYR A 13 13.48 9.82 11.87
CA TYR A 13 12.04 10.05 11.71
C TYR A 13 11.39 10.68 12.93
N ARG A 14 11.74 10.27 14.13
CA ARG A 14 11.23 10.85 15.36
C ARG A 14 11.63 12.31 15.53
N ASN A 15 12.87 12.64 15.25
CA ASN A 15 13.35 14.03 15.31
C ASN A 15 12.67 14.90 14.26
N THR A 16 12.57 14.41 13.03
CA THR A 16 11.87 15.11 11.95
C THR A 16 10.39 15.33 12.27
N TYR A 17 9.73 14.33 12.86
CA TYR A 17 8.35 14.45 13.31
C TYR A 17 8.17 15.55 14.35
N ALA A 18 9.00 15.58 15.41
CA ALA A 18 8.94 16.58 16.46
C ALA A 18 9.17 17.99 15.91
N ASP A 19 10.14 18.17 15.02
CA ASP A 19 10.45 19.45 14.39
C ASP A 19 9.30 19.92 13.49
N VAL A 20 8.74 19.05 12.68
CA VAL A 20 7.61 19.36 11.80
C VAL A 20 6.37 19.71 12.61
N MET A 21 6.09 18.99 13.68
CA MET A 21 4.95 19.29 14.55
C MET A 21 5.09 20.64 15.25
N SER A 22 6.28 20.97 15.77
CA SER A 22 6.55 22.29 16.35
C SER A 22 6.34 23.41 15.34
N TYR A 23 6.83 23.24 14.12
CA TYR A 23 6.64 24.19 13.03
C TYR A 23 5.17 24.31 12.63
N LEU A 24 4.46 23.21 12.52
CA LEU A 24 3.04 23.16 12.18
C LEU A 24 2.18 23.92 13.21
N TYR A 25 2.44 23.74 14.51
CA TYR A 25 1.72 24.45 15.57
C TYR A 25 1.99 25.95 15.56
N SER A 26 3.12 26.42 15.04
CA SER A 26 3.44 27.83 14.89
C SER A 26 2.83 28.48 13.65
N MET A 27 2.33 27.70 12.70
CA MET A 27 1.74 28.23 11.47
C MET A 27 0.32 28.76 11.68
N PRO A 28 -0.10 29.82 10.94
CA PRO A 28 -1.46 30.38 10.99
C PRO A 28 -2.45 29.52 10.19
N LEU A 29 -2.53 28.21 10.50
CA LEU A 29 -3.46 27.26 9.89
C LEU A 29 -4.66 27.03 10.79
N THR A 30 -5.79 26.63 10.21
CA THR A 30 -6.96 26.24 10.98
C THR A 30 -6.66 25.00 11.84
N PRO A 31 -7.31 24.85 13.01
CA PRO A 31 -7.12 23.65 13.86
C PRO A 31 -7.39 22.34 13.14
N GLU A 32 -8.38 22.31 12.24
CA GLU A 32 -8.72 21.12 11.44
C GLU A 32 -7.60 20.70 10.48
N VAL A 33 -6.98 21.67 9.80
CA VAL A 33 -5.84 21.42 8.90
C VAL A 33 -4.64 20.91 9.70
N LYS A 34 -4.35 21.51 10.85
CA LYS A 34 -3.26 21.07 11.74
C LYS A 34 -3.48 19.63 12.21
N GLU A 35 -4.69 19.29 12.61
CA GLU A 35 -5.06 17.95 13.05
C GLU A 35 -4.91 16.92 11.94
N ASN A 36 -5.36 17.23 10.72
CA ASN A 36 -5.24 16.33 9.57
C ASN A 36 -3.78 16.06 9.19
N ILE A 37 -2.93 17.09 9.16
CA ILE A 37 -1.50 16.93 8.90
C ILE A 37 -0.84 16.13 10.03
N GLY A 38 -1.19 16.41 11.29
CA GLY A 38 -0.68 15.69 12.45
C GLY A 38 -1.04 14.20 12.41
N ARG A 39 -2.27 13.83 12.08
CA ARG A 39 -2.68 12.43 11.91
C ARG A 39 -1.89 11.73 10.83
N ARG A 40 -1.69 12.38 9.69
CA ARG A 40 -0.92 11.82 8.58
C ARG A 40 0.53 11.54 8.99
N LEU A 41 1.18 12.46 9.70
CA LEU A 41 2.54 12.29 10.19
C LEU A 41 2.65 11.17 11.22
N VAL A 42 1.70 11.06 12.13
CA VAL A 42 1.64 9.95 13.12
C VAL A 42 1.50 8.62 12.40
N GLN A 43 0.63 8.53 11.40
CA GLN A 43 0.44 7.32 10.59
C GLN A 43 1.73 6.91 9.89
N GLU A 44 2.45 7.84 9.26
CA GLU A 44 3.72 7.57 8.59
C GLU A 44 4.81 7.03 9.56
N VAL A 45 4.83 7.52 10.79
CA VAL A 45 5.83 7.10 11.79
C VAL A 45 5.47 5.80 12.49
N THR A 46 4.19 5.60 12.83
CA THR A 46 3.73 4.45 13.62
C THR A 46 3.26 3.27 12.77
N GLU A 47 2.86 3.52 11.54
CA GLU A 47 2.33 2.53 10.60
C GLU A 47 3.07 2.59 9.26
N PRO A 48 4.38 2.27 9.22
CA PRO A 48 5.20 2.50 8.04
C PRO A 48 4.79 1.65 6.84
N ALA A 49 4.33 0.42 7.03
CA ALA A 49 3.89 -0.43 5.93
C ALA A 49 2.60 0.08 5.29
N LEU A 50 1.66 0.54 6.09
CA LEU A 50 0.43 1.14 5.62
C LEU A 50 0.69 2.48 4.92
N ALA A 51 1.57 3.31 5.46
CA ALA A 51 1.98 4.57 4.86
C ALA A 51 2.66 4.35 3.50
N GLU A 52 3.53 3.36 3.39
CA GLU A 52 4.17 2.98 2.13
C GLU A 52 3.14 2.52 1.09
N ALA A 53 2.15 1.74 1.48
CA ALA A 53 1.08 1.31 0.59
C ALA A 53 0.27 2.51 0.03
N PHE A 54 -0.06 3.50 0.86
CA PHE A 54 -0.67 4.74 0.40
C PHE A 54 0.23 5.54 -0.55
N ALA A 55 1.53 5.61 -0.27
CA ALA A 55 2.51 6.27 -1.14
C ALA A 55 2.61 5.59 -2.51
N GLN A 56 2.55 4.26 -2.56
CA GLN A 56 2.52 3.51 -3.81
C GLN A 56 1.28 3.83 -4.66
N ILE A 57 0.11 3.99 -4.04
CA ILE A 57 -1.11 4.41 -4.76
C ILE A 57 -0.90 5.79 -5.39
N ASP A 58 -0.34 6.74 -4.66
CA ASP A 58 -0.05 8.08 -5.19
C ASP A 58 0.90 8.02 -6.38
N GLN A 59 1.94 7.21 -6.32
CA GLN A 59 2.87 7.03 -7.43
C GLN A 59 2.20 6.38 -8.65
N MET A 60 1.40 5.35 -8.43
CA MET A 60 0.66 4.68 -9.50
C MET A 60 -0.38 5.58 -10.16
N SER A 61 -0.98 6.50 -9.43
CA SER A 61 -1.93 7.49 -9.98
C SER A 61 -1.30 8.45 -11.00
N LYS A 62 0.01 8.60 -10.97
CA LYS A 62 0.77 9.48 -11.86
C LYS A 62 1.25 8.77 -13.13
N LEU A 63 1.14 7.45 -13.20
CA LEU A 63 1.54 6.66 -14.37
C LEU A 63 0.62 6.97 -15.55
N ARG A 64 1.21 7.01 -16.74
CA ARG A 64 0.50 7.26 -17.99
C ARG A 64 0.68 6.08 -18.94
N LYS A 65 -0.18 6.02 -19.97
CA LYS A 65 -0.04 5.03 -21.04
C LYS A 65 1.41 5.02 -21.57
N GLY A 66 1.99 3.84 -21.67
CA GLY A 66 3.37 3.65 -22.12
C GLY A 66 4.44 3.73 -21.01
N TRP A 67 4.05 3.82 -19.75
CA TRP A 67 4.97 3.95 -18.63
C TRP A 67 6.00 2.80 -18.52
N ALA A 68 5.62 1.59 -18.94
CA ALA A 68 6.48 0.40 -18.97
C ALA A 68 6.86 -0.03 -20.40
N GLY A 69 6.70 0.85 -21.37
CA GLY A 69 6.95 0.58 -22.77
C GLY A 69 5.67 0.49 -23.62
N LYS A 70 5.86 0.18 -24.90
CA LYS A 70 4.75 0.09 -25.86
C LYS A 70 3.76 -0.99 -25.44
N GLY A 71 2.48 -0.64 -25.41
CA GLY A 71 1.37 -1.54 -25.05
C GLY A 71 1.04 -1.59 -23.56
N SER A 72 1.77 -0.85 -22.71
CA SER A 72 1.41 -0.70 -21.30
C SER A 72 0.32 0.34 -21.11
N PHE A 73 -0.62 0.05 -20.21
CA PHE A 73 -1.69 0.97 -19.81
C PHE A 73 -1.41 1.56 -18.43
N ALA A 74 -1.87 2.78 -18.23
CA ALA A 74 -1.92 3.35 -16.89
C ALA A 74 -2.84 2.53 -15.99
N VAL A 75 -2.55 2.49 -14.68
CA VAL A 75 -3.44 1.83 -13.72
C VAL A 75 -4.80 2.51 -13.72
N SER A 76 -5.88 1.72 -13.81
CA SER A 76 -7.24 2.24 -13.82
C SER A 76 -7.55 3.01 -12.54
N PRO A 77 -8.18 4.20 -12.63
CA PRO A 77 -8.65 4.92 -11.44
C PRO A 77 -9.59 4.10 -10.55
N THR A 78 -10.40 3.23 -11.14
CA THR A 78 -11.28 2.32 -10.39
C THR A 78 -10.49 1.30 -9.59
N VAL A 79 -9.41 0.76 -10.15
CA VAL A 79 -8.51 -0.18 -9.44
C VAL A 79 -7.84 0.52 -8.26
N LEU A 80 -7.35 1.74 -8.44
CA LEU A 80 -6.76 2.54 -7.36
C LEU A 80 -7.78 2.85 -6.26
N LYS A 81 -9.03 3.15 -6.63
CA LYS A 81 -10.12 3.34 -5.68
C LYS A 81 -10.40 2.07 -4.88
N ASN A 82 -10.44 0.92 -5.54
CA ASN A 82 -10.61 -0.38 -4.89
C ASN A 82 -9.49 -0.65 -3.89
N LEU A 83 -8.25 -0.40 -4.28
CA LEU A 83 -7.10 -0.57 -3.39
C LEU A 83 -7.16 0.37 -2.18
N LYS A 84 -7.58 1.62 -2.37
CA LYS A 84 -7.81 2.56 -1.26
C LYS A 84 -8.87 2.06 -0.29
N GLN A 85 -9.95 1.45 -0.78
CA GLN A 85 -10.98 0.86 0.08
C GLN A 85 -10.42 -0.27 0.95
N VAL A 86 -9.54 -1.10 0.40
CA VAL A 86 -8.85 -2.16 1.18
C VAL A 86 -7.95 -1.52 2.23
N LEU A 87 -7.19 -0.50 1.89
CA LEU A 87 -6.30 0.19 2.83
C LEU A 87 -7.06 0.82 4.00
N LEU A 88 -8.25 1.38 3.75
CA LEU A 88 -9.06 2.02 4.79
C LEU A 88 -9.58 1.05 5.86
N ILE A 89 -9.76 -0.22 5.53
CA ILE A 89 -10.25 -1.25 6.47
C ILE A 89 -9.14 -2.16 6.99
N SER A 90 -7.90 -1.99 6.51
CA SER A 90 -6.75 -2.79 6.88
C SER A 90 -5.89 -2.07 7.93
N GLY A 91 -4.98 -2.81 8.56
CA GLY A 91 -3.98 -2.31 9.47
C GLY A 91 -2.57 -2.44 8.91
N ASN A 92 -1.60 -1.86 9.62
CA ASN A 92 -0.19 -1.91 9.23
C ASN A 92 0.32 -3.35 9.03
N ASP A 93 -0.05 -4.27 9.92
CA ASP A 93 0.40 -5.66 9.88
C ASP A 93 -0.04 -6.39 8.61
N ASP A 94 -1.21 -6.02 8.06
CA ASP A 94 -1.70 -6.61 6.82
C ASP A 94 -0.78 -6.35 5.63
N TRP A 95 -0.02 -5.27 5.65
CA TRP A 95 0.84 -4.83 4.54
C TRP A 95 2.32 -5.16 4.74
N MET A 96 2.73 -5.59 5.91
CA MET A 96 4.14 -5.86 6.21
C MET A 96 4.75 -6.93 5.30
N GLU A 97 3.96 -7.90 4.86
CA GLU A 97 4.41 -9.02 4.02
C GLU A 97 4.16 -8.82 2.52
N TRP A 98 3.60 -7.68 2.12
CA TRP A 98 3.19 -7.46 0.74
C TRP A 98 3.96 -6.35 0.04
N VAL A 99 4.23 -6.56 -1.24
CA VAL A 99 4.77 -5.55 -2.16
C VAL A 99 3.71 -5.27 -3.22
N ILE A 100 3.37 -4.00 -3.38
CA ILE A 100 2.41 -3.52 -4.37
C ILE A 100 3.17 -3.05 -5.60
N SER A 101 2.70 -3.42 -6.77
CA SER A 101 3.26 -2.96 -8.05
C SER A 101 2.17 -2.74 -9.10
N PRO A 102 2.36 -1.75 -10.00
CA PRO A 102 1.48 -1.61 -11.14
C PRO A 102 1.70 -2.74 -12.14
N ASP A 103 0.62 -3.15 -12.78
CA ASP A 103 0.66 -4.09 -13.91
C ASP A 103 0.38 -3.36 -15.22
N VAL A 104 0.96 -3.84 -16.29
CA VAL A 104 0.83 -3.26 -17.65
C VAL A 104 -0.60 -3.30 -18.21
N ASN A 105 -1.46 -4.10 -17.62
CA ASN A 105 -2.87 -4.30 -18.02
C ASN A 105 -3.86 -3.37 -17.29
N ALA A 106 -3.40 -2.26 -16.76
CA ALA A 106 -4.19 -1.31 -15.96
C ALA A 106 -4.66 -1.85 -14.59
N THR A 107 -4.13 -2.95 -14.14
CA THR A 107 -4.39 -3.58 -12.84
C THR A 107 -3.24 -3.35 -11.86
N VAL A 108 -3.42 -3.81 -10.62
CA VAL A 108 -2.38 -3.78 -9.59
C VAL A 108 -2.07 -5.19 -9.15
N GLY A 109 -0.79 -5.51 -9.09
CA GLY A 109 -0.28 -6.76 -8.54
C GLY A 109 0.17 -6.59 -7.10
N LEU A 110 -0.08 -7.59 -6.28
CA LEU A 110 0.48 -7.74 -4.94
C LEU A 110 1.27 -9.05 -4.87
N GLN A 111 2.49 -8.97 -4.39
CA GLN A 111 3.33 -10.14 -4.19
C GLN A 111 3.77 -10.21 -2.73
N SER A 112 3.67 -11.39 -2.13
CA SER A 112 4.24 -11.58 -0.79
C SER A 112 5.77 -11.53 -0.84
N LYS A 113 6.40 -11.05 0.21
CA LYS A 113 7.87 -10.99 0.32
C LYS A 113 8.52 -12.37 0.24
N SER A 114 7.81 -13.41 0.68
CA SER A 114 8.22 -14.81 0.51
C SER A 114 8.13 -15.31 -0.94
N ARG A 115 7.48 -14.55 -1.83
CA ARG A 115 7.18 -14.91 -3.23
C ARG A 115 6.29 -16.13 -3.40
N GLN A 116 5.61 -16.58 -2.35
CA GLN A 116 4.72 -17.73 -2.36
C GLN A 116 3.25 -17.38 -2.60
N ALA A 117 2.91 -16.10 -2.59
CA ALA A 117 1.56 -15.62 -2.81
C ALA A 117 1.55 -14.43 -3.77
N LEU A 118 0.58 -14.44 -4.67
CA LEU A 118 0.33 -13.38 -5.64
C LEU A 118 -1.15 -13.04 -5.63
N MET A 119 -1.47 -11.76 -5.77
CA MET A 119 -2.82 -11.27 -6.01
C MET A 119 -2.81 -10.29 -7.17
N SER A 120 -3.89 -10.25 -7.92
CA SER A 120 -4.11 -9.24 -8.97
C SER A 120 -5.45 -8.59 -8.75
N LEU A 121 -5.46 -7.27 -8.62
CA LEU A 121 -6.66 -6.48 -8.38
C LEU A 121 -7.09 -5.76 -9.65
N GLY A 122 -8.30 -6.04 -10.10
CA GLY A 122 -8.98 -5.38 -11.21
C GLY A 122 -10.08 -4.43 -10.77
N ALA A 123 -10.82 -3.92 -11.74
CA ALA A 123 -11.89 -2.96 -11.50
C ALA A 123 -13.11 -3.57 -10.79
N SER A 124 -13.48 -4.80 -11.13
CA SER A 124 -14.67 -5.49 -10.61
C SER A 124 -14.38 -6.84 -9.94
N GLU A 125 -13.19 -7.36 -10.12
CA GLU A 125 -12.79 -8.68 -9.68
C GLU A 125 -11.31 -8.73 -9.32
N PHE A 126 -10.92 -9.77 -8.59
CA PHE A 126 -9.52 -10.06 -8.31
C PHE A 126 -9.22 -11.55 -8.49
N SER A 127 -7.96 -11.87 -8.58
CA SER A 127 -7.46 -13.24 -8.61
C SER A 127 -6.34 -13.41 -7.58
N TYR A 128 -6.11 -14.63 -7.16
CA TYR A 128 -4.99 -14.95 -6.29
C TYR A 128 -4.40 -16.32 -6.60
N PHE A 129 -3.15 -16.48 -6.26
CA PHE A 129 -2.42 -17.73 -6.35
C PHE A 129 -1.46 -17.85 -5.19
N THR A 130 -1.32 -19.06 -4.66
CA THR A 130 -0.34 -19.37 -3.62
C THR A 130 0.25 -20.75 -3.88
N ASP A 131 1.55 -20.84 -3.68
CA ASP A 131 2.30 -22.10 -3.67
C ASP A 131 3.08 -22.19 -2.36
N LYS A 132 2.58 -22.97 -1.42
CA LYS A 132 3.20 -23.21 -0.13
C LYS A 132 3.63 -24.66 -0.02
N GLY A 133 4.94 -24.88 -0.19
CA GLY A 133 5.52 -26.21 -0.07
C GLY A 133 5.01 -27.21 -1.11
N GLY A 134 4.82 -26.78 -2.37
CA GLY A 134 4.32 -27.57 -3.46
C GLY A 134 2.80 -27.79 -3.45
N ARG A 135 2.09 -27.08 -2.56
CA ARG A 135 0.62 -27.05 -2.55
C ARG A 135 0.13 -25.77 -3.22
N GLU A 136 -0.27 -25.92 -4.45
CA GLU A 136 -0.83 -24.82 -5.23
C GLU A 136 -2.31 -24.63 -4.89
N ARG A 137 -2.70 -23.38 -4.75
CA ARG A 137 -4.09 -22.94 -4.56
C ARG A 137 -4.28 -21.60 -5.21
N GLY A 138 -5.39 -21.43 -5.89
CA GLY A 138 -5.73 -20.16 -6.50
C GLY A 138 -7.14 -20.11 -7.02
N GLU A 139 -7.61 -18.91 -7.28
CA GLU A 139 -8.91 -18.64 -7.85
C GLU A 139 -8.85 -17.39 -8.72
N SER A 140 -9.53 -17.42 -9.85
CA SER A 140 -9.67 -16.31 -10.79
C SER A 140 -11.09 -15.76 -10.73
N HIS A 141 -11.25 -14.50 -11.16
CA HIS A 141 -12.57 -13.86 -11.30
C HIS A 141 -13.39 -13.84 -10.00
N VAL A 142 -12.73 -13.65 -8.86
CA VAL A 142 -13.42 -13.46 -7.59
C VAL A 142 -14.03 -12.07 -7.58
N PRO A 143 -15.35 -11.92 -7.38
CA PRO A 143 -15.96 -10.58 -7.31
C PRO A 143 -15.32 -9.74 -6.22
N PHE A 144 -14.97 -8.49 -6.56
CA PHE A 144 -14.29 -7.61 -5.62
C PHE A 144 -15.25 -7.04 -4.59
N THR A 145 -14.90 -7.24 -3.33
CA THR A 145 -15.25 -6.40 -2.20
C THR A 145 -13.98 -6.18 -1.38
N ALA A 146 -13.88 -5.06 -0.68
CA ALA A 146 -12.68 -4.77 0.12
C ALA A 146 -12.48 -5.84 1.21
N GLU A 147 -13.56 -6.31 1.82
CA GLU A 147 -13.55 -7.34 2.86
C GLU A 147 -13.10 -8.70 2.31
N ALA A 148 -13.63 -9.13 1.16
CA ALA A 148 -13.25 -10.38 0.54
C ALA A 148 -11.78 -10.38 0.13
N PHE A 149 -11.30 -9.29 -0.47
CA PHE A 149 -9.90 -9.13 -0.85
C PHE A 149 -8.97 -9.20 0.36
N LEU A 150 -9.27 -8.44 1.41
CA LEU A 150 -8.47 -8.41 2.63
C LEU A 150 -8.47 -9.78 3.35
N SER A 151 -9.60 -10.46 3.37
CA SER A 151 -9.71 -11.80 3.96
C SER A 151 -8.78 -12.80 3.27
N ILE A 152 -8.77 -12.82 1.94
CA ILE A 152 -7.87 -13.67 1.16
C ILE A 152 -6.42 -13.27 1.38
N MET A 153 -6.11 -11.99 1.33
CA MET A 153 -4.77 -11.45 1.56
C MET A 153 -4.18 -11.94 2.90
N ARG A 154 -4.98 -11.94 3.96
CA ARG A 154 -4.60 -12.45 5.29
C ARG A 154 -4.40 -13.96 5.31
N GLN A 155 -5.21 -14.71 4.58
CA GLN A 155 -5.14 -16.17 4.53
C GLN A 155 -3.90 -16.69 3.81
N ILE A 156 -3.46 -16.00 2.76
CA ILE A 156 -2.39 -16.47 1.87
C ILE A 156 -1.04 -15.82 2.12
N ALA A 157 -1.00 -14.80 2.95
CA ALA A 157 0.24 -14.11 3.29
C ALA A 157 1.31 -15.02 3.91
#